data_87545a636647adb200e24a7bfa23376a
#
_entry.id   87545a636647adb200e24a7bfa23376a
#
_cell.length_a   1.000
_cell.length_b   1.000
_cell.length_c   1.000
_cell.angle_alpha   90.00
_cell.angle_beta   90.00
_cell.angle_gamma   90.00
#
_symmetry.space_group_name_H-M   'P 1'
#
loop_
_entity.id
_entity.type
_entity.pdbx_description
1 polymer ?
#
loop_
_entity_poly.entity_id
_entity_poly.type
_entity_poly.pdbx_seq_one_letter_code
_entity_poly.pdbx_strand_id
1 'polypeptide(L)'
;MAWEMQMVDRIELLENLLRLPGRSGEEHVVSDYIQKACKEWGILPNQIQVDDAPSRISLPCSTGNLFIKMPGNRPGPTILISSHMDTVPPCVGAVPVRMENKIIPEGQTALGGDNRTGVAAMLSLIQSIVFKNLPHPPLVFLFSIREESGLQGARFLNPEWIRDCSFGINIDGGKCFEGTKAAVGANRFVVEINGKASHAGVYPERGISALMVAALAMEKIHDRGWFGKVTQGEKQGSSNIGVFSDASGGAVGQATNVVTDFVRIKGECRSMDPQFMEEITRAHKLAFEEAAEQIRDHEGISAKVNFETQGEYRPFSLPMDCPVIPLFESSVRQMGKTPVLKDGRGGLDANWLFEHGVPSLTFGAGQNQIHAIGEWVDLDQYQGACDLLEIMVTNAAE
;
A
#
# COMPACT_ATOMS: atom_id res chain seq x y z
N MET A 1 -40.30 -6.18 -20.92
CA MET A 1 -39.27 -7.22 -21.12
C MET A 1 -38.30 -7.10 -19.94
N ALA A 2 -38.36 -8.05 -19.01
CA ALA A 2 -37.34 -8.13 -17.98
C ALA A 2 -36.05 -8.57 -18.69
N TRP A 3 -35.03 -7.72 -18.64
CA TRP A 3 -33.68 -8.13 -19.03
C TRP A 3 -33.31 -9.23 -18.07
N GLU A 4 -33.08 -10.45 -18.52
CA GLU A 4 -32.42 -11.47 -17.72
C GLU A 4 -31.02 -10.93 -17.42
N MET A 5 -30.82 -10.48 -16.19
CA MET A 5 -29.50 -10.08 -15.70
C MET A 5 -28.62 -11.33 -15.68
N GLN A 6 -27.59 -11.35 -16.53
CA GLN A 6 -26.62 -12.45 -16.60
C GLN A 6 -25.38 -12.11 -15.77
N MET A 7 -24.81 -13.12 -15.15
CA MET A 7 -23.48 -12.99 -14.53
C MET A 7 -22.45 -12.68 -15.62
N VAL A 8 -21.63 -11.67 -15.39
CA VAL A 8 -20.46 -11.39 -16.22
C VAL A 8 -19.37 -12.41 -15.86
N ASP A 9 -18.65 -12.91 -16.86
CA ASP A 9 -17.53 -13.80 -16.62
C ASP A 9 -16.45 -13.13 -15.75
N ARG A 10 -15.84 -13.87 -14.83
CA ARG A 10 -14.85 -13.34 -13.88
C ARG A 10 -13.65 -12.69 -14.57
N ILE A 11 -13.18 -13.30 -15.68
CA ILE A 11 -12.03 -12.77 -16.43
C ILE A 11 -12.47 -11.52 -17.20
N GLU A 12 -13.67 -11.48 -17.76
CA GLU A 12 -14.22 -10.29 -18.40
C GLU A 12 -14.37 -9.12 -17.41
N LEU A 13 -14.80 -9.38 -16.17
CA LEU A 13 -14.81 -8.36 -15.10
C LEU A 13 -13.42 -7.78 -14.87
N LEU A 14 -12.40 -8.64 -14.80
CA LEU A 14 -11.01 -8.23 -14.61
C LEU A 14 -10.50 -7.41 -15.80
N GLU A 15 -10.71 -7.90 -17.03
CA GLU A 15 -10.29 -7.21 -18.25
C GLU A 15 -10.95 -5.82 -18.37
N ASN A 16 -12.23 -5.69 -18.00
CA ASN A 16 -12.94 -4.42 -17.97
C ASN A 16 -12.31 -3.45 -16.97
N LEU A 17 -11.97 -3.90 -15.75
CA LEU A 17 -11.33 -3.07 -14.73
C LEU A 17 -9.91 -2.67 -15.13
N LEU A 18 -9.12 -3.56 -15.72
CA LEU A 18 -7.76 -3.27 -16.19
C LEU A 18 -7.71 -2.18 -17.27
N ARG A 19 -8.78 -1.99 -18.03
CA ARG A 19 -8.91 -0.93 -19.05
C ARG A 19 -9.23 0.44 -18.46
N LEU A 20 -9.71 0.51 -17.21
CA LEU A 20 -10.12 1.75 -16.60
C LEU A 20 -8.91 2.56 -16.11
N PRO A 21 -8.82 3.85 -16.43
CA PRO A 21 -7.85 4.72 -15.79
C PRO A 21 -8.17 4.88 -14.31
N GLY A 22 -7.17 5.16 -13.48
CA GLY A 22 -7.38 5.38 -12.05
C GLY A 22 -6.10 5.21 -11.26
N ARG A 23 -5.10 6.08 -11.52
CA ARG A 23 -3.93 6.20 -10.64
C ARG A 23 -4.33 6.84 -9.31
N SER A 24 -3.47 6.72 -8.31
CA SER A 24 -3.70 7.29 -6.97
C SER A 24 -4.21 8.75 -7.03
N GLY A 25 -5.40 8.98 -6.52
CA GLY A 25 -6.12 10.26 -6.52
C GLY A 25 -7.05 10.48 -7.71
N GLU A 26 -7.11 9.56 -8.67
CA GLU A 26 -7.98 9.64 -9.85
C GLU A 26 -8.90 8.40 -9.97
N GLU A 27 -9.31 7.82 -8.84
CA GLU A 27 -10.05 6.54 -8.75
C GLU A 27 -11.53 6.67 -9.10
N HIS A 28 -12.07 7.88 -9.34
CA HIS A 28 -13.50 8.10 -9.56
C HIS A 28 -14.10 7.22 -10.69
N VAL A 29 -13.35 7.01 -11.79
CA VAL A 29 -13.82 6.18 -12.91
C VAL A 29 -14.06 4.74 -12.49
N VAL A 30 -13.17 4.20 -11.63
CA VAL A 30 -13.30 2.84 -11.09
C VAL A 30 -14.42 2.76 -10.08
N SER A 31 -14.51 3.74 -9.18
CA SER A 31 -15.59 3.85 -8.20
C SER A 31 -16.96 3.91 -8.90
N ASP A 32 -17.11 4.71 -9.96
CA ASP A 32 -18.34 4.82 -10.73
C ASP A 32 -18.70 3.51 -11.45
N TYR A 33 -17.69 2.81 -12.00
CA TYR A 33 -17.89 1.48 -12.61
C TYR A 33 -18.42 0.48 -11.59
N ILE A 34 -17.80 0.40 -10.41
CA ILE A 34 -18.22 -0.51 -9.32
C ILE A 34 -19.66 -0.18 -8.88
N GLN A 35 -19.95 1.09 -8.62
CA GLN A 35 -21.27 1.55 -8.19
C GLN A 35 -22.35 1.22 -9.23
N LYS A 36 -22.05 1.45 -10.52
CA LYS A 36 -22.94 1.14 -11.63
C LYS A 36 -23.24 -0.35 -11.71
N ALA A 37 -22.19 -1.18 -11.72
CA ALA A 37 -22.31 -2.64 -11.77
C ALA A 37 -23.17 -3.16 -10.61
N CYS A 38 -22.89 -2.73 -9.37
CA CYS A 38 -23.64 -3.15 -8.20
C CYS A 38 -25.12 -2.74 -8.25
N LYS A 39 -25.42 -1.53 -8.73
CA LYS A 39 -26.82 -1.07 -8.91
C LYS A 39 -27.55 -1.90 -9.99
N GLU A 40 -26.88 -2.20 -11.10
CA GLU A 40 -27.41 -3.06 -12.16
C GLU A 40 -27.66 -4.49 -11.66
N TRP A 41 -26.89 -4.99 -10.71
CA TRP A 41 -27.12 -6.29 -10.07
C TRP A 41 -28.17 -6.27 -8.94
N GLY A 42 -28.76 -5.11 -8.65
CA GLY A 42 -29.84 -4.99 -7.67
C GLY A 42 -29.41 -4.64 -6.25
N ILE A 43 -28.15 -4.27 -6.03
CA ILE A 43 -27.71 -3.68 -4.75
C ILE A 43 -28.41 -2.33 -4.57
N LEU A 44 -29.05 -2.15 -3.43
CA LEU A 44 -29.85 -0.95 -3.15
C LEU A 44 -28.94 0.28 -2.94
N PRO A 45 -29.37 1.47 -3.36
CA PRO A 45 -28.58 2.70 -3.21
C PRO A 45 -28.14 3.00 -1.78
N ASN A 46 -28.93 2.64 -0.76
CA ASN A 46 -28.59 2.83 0.65
C ASN A 46 -27.53 1.85 1.17
N GLN A 47 -27.19 0.82 0.40
CA GLN A 47 -26.11 -0.13 0.69
C GLN A 47 -24.77 0.31 0.08
N ILE A 48 -24.77 1.32 -0.82
CA ILE A 48 -23.61 1.83 -1.53
C ILE A 48 -23.30 3.23 -1.01
N GLN A 49 -22.11 3.45 -0.49
CA GLN A 49 -21.75 4.72 0.14
C GLN A 49 -20.29 5.06 -0.14
N VAL A 50 -20.02 6.35 -0.35
CA VAL A 50 -18.67 6.89 -0.48
C VAL A 50 -18.38 7.72 0.77
N ASP A 51 -17.23 7.50 1.40
CA ASP A 51 -16.86 8.21 2.62
C ASP A 51 -16.26 9.59 2.36
N ASP A 52 -15.99 10.30 3.46
CA ASP A 52 -15.41 11.65 3.47
C ASP A 52 -13.89 11.66 3.71
N ALA A 53 -13.20 10.52 3.51
CA ALA A 53 -11.74 10.44 3.66
C ALA A 53 -10.97 11.55 2.91
N PRO A 54 -11.40 12.01 1.69
CA PRO A 54 -10.76 13.13 1.00
C PRO A 54 -10.66 14.41 1.83
N SER A 55 -11.56 14.65 2.75
CA SER A 55 -11.53 15.84 3.63
C SER A 55 -10.37 15.81 4.64
N ARG A 56 -9.78 14.65 4.89
CA ARG A 56 -8.69 14.40 5.85
C ARG A 56 -7.35 14.11 5.16
N ILE A 57 -7.38 13.80 3.86
CA ILE A 57 -6.19 13.53 3.05
C ILE A 57 -5.69 14.86 2.48
N SER A 58 -4.41 15.17 2.69
CA SER A 58 -3.79 16.41 2.18
C SER A 58 -3.49 16.39 0.68
N LEU A 59 -3.55 15.20 0.06
CA LEU A 59 -3.31 15.00 -1.37
C LEU A 59 -4.64 15.09 -2.15
N PRO A 60 -4.62 15.51 -3.44
CA PRO A 60 -5.84 15.58 -4.24
C PRO A 60 -6.52 14.22 -4.40
N CYS A 61 -7.81 14.14 -4.15
CA CYS A 61 -8.63 12.93 -4.32
C CYS A 61 -9.84 13.24 -5.21
N SER A 62 -10.12 12.38 -6.17
CA SER A 62 -11.27 12.50 -7.07
C SER A 62 -12.53 11.84 -6.52
N THR A 63 -12.38 10.96 -5.52
CA THR A 63 -13.46 10.26 -4.81
C THR A 63 -12.99 9.87 -3.41
N GLY A 64 -13.90 9.38 -2.54
CA GLY A 64 -13.60 8.74 -1.27
C GLY A 64 -13.51 7.22 -1.39
N ASN A 65 -13.28 6.55 -0.26
CA ASN A 65 -13.41 5.09 -0.19
C ASN A 65 -14.85 4.70 -0.48
N LEU A 66 -15.04 3.66 -1.28
CA LEU A 66 -16.35 3.13 -1.60
C LEU A 66 -16.67 1.94 -0.70
N PHE A 67 -17.83 1.99 -0.04
CA PHE A 67 -18.35 0.92 0.80
C PHE A 67 -19.61 0.32 0.20
N ILE A 68 -19.70 -1.02 0.26
CA ILE A 68 -20.93 -1.75 -0.08
C ILE A 68 -21.26 -2.65 1.12
N LYS A 69 -22.43 -2.44 1.74
CA LYS A 69 -22.89 -3.21 2.89
C LYS A 69 -23.97 -4.20 2.46
N MET A 70 -23.70 -5.48 2.66
CA MET A 70 -24.65 -6.55 2.35
C MET A 70 -25.12 -7.20 3.65
N PRO A 71 -26.42 -7.17 3.95
CA PRO A 71 -26.96 -7.93 5.07
C PRO A 71 -26.76 -9.42 4.81
N GLY A 72 -26.38 -10.17 5.85
CA GLY A 72 -26.22 -11.63 5.71
C GLY A 72 -27.55 -12.33 5.42
N ASN A 73 -27.50 -13.40 4.63
CA ASN A 73 -28.61 -14.35 4.49
C ASN A 73 -28.46 -15.56 5.44
N ARG A 74 -27.38 -15.60 6.23
CA ARG A 74 -27.09 -16.54 7.31
C ARG A 74 -26.53 -15.78 8.53
N PRO A 75 -26.72 -16.33 9.75
CA PRO A 75 -26.00 -15.83 10.93
C PRO A 75 -24.49 -15.95 10.77
N GLY A 76 -23.74 -15.12 11.48
CA GLY A 76 -22.28 -15.14 11.51
C GLY A 76 -21.67 -13.79 11.86
N PRO A 77 -20.35 -13.70 11.96
CA PRO A 77 -19.64 -12.44 12.21
C PRO A 77 -19.77 -11.50 11.01
N THR A 78 -19.79 -10.19 11.25
CA THR A 78 -19.63 -9.22 10.15
C THR A 78 -18.19 -9.26 9.66
N ILE A 79 -17.98 -9.47 8.37
CA ILE A 79 -16.66 -9.59 7.74
C ILE A 79 -16.39 -8.38 6.84
N LEU A 80 -15.24 -7.75 7.00
CA LEU A 80 -14.72 -6.76 6.06
C LEU A 80 -14.00 -7.48 4.91
N ILE A 81 -14.27 -7.10 3.66
CA ILE A 81 -13.52 -7.54 2.49
C ILE A 81 -13.00 -6.29 1.79
N SER A 82 -11.68 -6.18 1.63
CA SER A 82 -11.05 -4.95 1.13
C SER A 82 -10.07 -5.20 -0.02
N SER A 83 -9.95 -4.19 -0.88
CA SER A 83 -8.94 -4.06 -1.93
C SER A 83 -8.86 -2.61 -2.36
N HIS A 84 -7.70 -2.14 -2.84
CA HIS A 84 -7.59 -0.75 -3.30
C HIS A 84 -7.96 -0.58 -4.79
N MET A 85 -8.49 0.61 -5.11
CA MET A 85 -8.91 0.96 -6.46
C MET A 85 -7.81 1.57 -7.31
N ASP A 86 -6.84 2.21 -6.69
CA ASP A 86 -5.78 2.92 -7.41
C ASP A 86 -4.72 2.00 -7.99
N THR A 87 -3.96 2.54 -8.92
CA THR A 87 -2.79 1.93 -9.53
C THR A 87 -1.65 2.94 -9.61
N VAL A 88 -0.43 2.46 -9.81
CA VAL A 88 0.74 3.32 -10.02
C VAL A 88 0.72 4.03 -11.38
N PRO A 89 1.41 5.19 -11.54
CA PRO A 89 1.42 5.94 -12.80
C PRO A 89 1.81 5.14 -14.06
N PRO A 90 2.75 4.17 -14.03
CA PRO A 90 3.09 3.36 -15.21
C PRO A 90 1.93 2.55 -15.80
N CYS A 91 0.81 2.38 -15.09
CA CYS A 91 -0.39 1.68 -15.55
C CYS A 91 -1.30 2.53 -16.44
N VAL A 92 -1.07 3.85 -16.53
CA VAL A 92 -1.92 4.74 -17.31
C VAL A 92 -1.89 4.38 -18.79
N GLY A 93 -3.07 4.09 -19.36
CA GLY A 93 -3.21 3.69 -20.75
C GLY A 93 -2.95 2.21 -21.02
N ALA A 94 -2.88 1.37 -20.00
CA ALA A 94 -2.73 -0.07 -20.17
C ALA A 94 -3.88 -0.65 -20.99
N VAL A 95 -3.54 -1.47 -21.96
CA VAL A 95 -4.47 -2.27 -22.75
C VAL A 95 -4.22 -3.73 -22.42
N PRO A 96 -5.13 -4.41 -21.67
CA PRO A 96 -4.94 -5.79 -21.31
C PRO A 96 -5.13 -6.71 -22.52
N VAL A 97 -4.21 -7.64 -22.69
CA VAL A 97 -4.24 -8.70 -23.70
C VAL A 97 -4.15 -10.05 -23.00
N ARG A 98 -5.11 -10.91 -23.28
CA ARG A 98 -5.13 -12.28 -22.77
C ARG A 98 -4.23 -13.18 -23.61
N MET A 99 -3.30 -13.86 -22.97
CA MET A 99 -2.39 -14.84 -23.57
C MET A 99 -2.40 -16.14 -22.76
N GLU A 100 -3.04 -17.19 -23.28
CA GLU A 100 -3.20 -18.46 -22.57
C GLU A 100 -3.76 -18.25 -21.16
N ASN A 101 -2.94 -18.50 -20.14
CA ASN A 101 -3.30 -18.39 -18.72
C ASN A 101 -2.85 -17.08 -18.06
N LYS A 102 -2.60 -16.03 -18.86
CA LYS A 102 -2.10 -14.75 -18.37
C LYS A 102 -2.84 -13.59 -19.02
N ILE A 103 -2.87 -12.45 -18.31
CA ILE A 103 -3.15 -11.13 -18.91
C ILE A 103 -1.87 -10.32 -18.81
N ILE A 104 -1.48 -9.71 -19.91
CA ILE A 104 -0.30 -8.83 -20.03
C ILE A 104 -0.74 -7.48 -20.62
N PRO A 105 0.01 -6.39 -20.40
CA PRO A 105 -0.25 -5.13 -21.10
C PRO A 105 0.22 -5.23 -22.56
N GLU A 106 -0.51 -4.61 -23.48
CA GLU A 106 -0.03 -4.31 -24.81
C GLU A 106 0.91 -3.09 -24.74
N GLY A 107 2.13 -3.21 -25.26
CA GLY A 107 3.08 -2.09 -25.30
C GLY A 107 3.94 -1.94 -24.04
N GLN A 108 4.34 -0.72 -23.75
CA GLN A 108 5.35 -0.37 -22.73
C GLN A 108 4.70 0.27 -21.48
N THR A 109 3.68 -0.39 -20.93
CA THR A 109 3.04 0.03 -19.67
C THR A 109 3.15 -1.07 -18.61
N ALA A 110 2.92 -0.75 -17.34
CA ALA A 110 2.49 -1.72 -16.37
C ALA A 110 1.01 -2.07 -16.62
N LEU A 111 0.49 -3.14 -16.01
CA LEU A 111 -0.86 -3.61 -16.30
C LEU A 111 -1.92 -3.01 -15.35
N GLY A 112 -1.55 -2.83 -14.08
CA GLY A 112 -2.48 -2.47 -13.01
C GLY A 112 -3.20 -3.69 -12.43
N GLY A 113 -2.61 -4.88 -12.56
CA GLY A 113 -3.04 -6.07 -11.83
C GLY A 113 -3.08 -5.80 -10.33
N ASP A 114 -2.11 -5.04 -9.84
CA ASP A 114 -2.07 -4.40 -8.54
C ASP A 114 -2.87 -3.08 -8.58
N ASN A 115 -4.12 -2.99 -8.06
CA ASN A 115 -4.86 -4.09 -7.45
C ASN A 115 -6.24 -4.31 -8.11
N ARG A 116 -6.34 -4.19 -9.45
CA ARG A 116 -7.59 -4.47 -10.17
C ARG A 116 -8.03 -5.92 -10.02
N THR A 117 -7.09 -6.85 -9.75
CA THR A 117 -7.40 -8.25 -9.49
C THR A 117 -8.22 -8.42 -8.21
N GLY A 118 -7.84 -7.74 -7.12
CA GLY A 118 -8.60 -7.75 -5.88
C GLY A 118 -9.99 -7.12 -6.03
N VAL A 119 -10.07 -5.97 -6.70
CA VAL A 119 -11.35 -5.32 -7.02
C VAL A 119 -12.26 -6.24 -7.84
N ALA A 120 -11.72 -6.92 -8.87
CA ALA A 120 -12.48 -7.86 -9.69
C ALA A 120 -12.95 -9.08 -8.91
N ALA A 121 -12.11 -9.61 -8.02
CA ALA A 121 -12.47 -10.75 -7.16
C ALA A 121 -13.60 -10.39 -6.19
N MET A 122 -13.57 -9.18 -5.61
CA MET A 122 -14.66 -8.66 -4.78
C MET A 122 -15.96 -8.51 -5.56
N LEU A 123 -15.94 -7.96 -6.78
CA LEU A 123 -17.10 -7.85 -7.64
C LEU A 123 -17.65 -9.23 -8.05
N SER A 124 -16.76 -10.19 -8.34
CA SER A 124 -17.14 -11.59 -8.62
C SER A 124 -17.88 -12.21 -7.43
N LEU A 125 -17.43 -11.97 -6.20
CA LEU A 125 -18.12 -12.43 -5.01
C LEU A 125 -19.50 -11.78 -4.86
N ILE A 126 -19.62 -10.46 -5.04
CA ILE A 126 -20.91 -9.75 -5.00
C ILE A 126 -21.88 -10.34 -6.01
N GLN A 127 -21.45 -10.61 -7.24
CA GLN A 127 -22.26 -11.30 -8.24
C GLN A 127 -22.72 -12.68 -7.76
N SER A 128 -21.81 -13.49 -7.22
CA SER A 128 -22.14 -14.84 -6.75
C SER A 128 -23.15 -14.80 -5.61
N ILE A 129 -23.05 -13.83 -4.72
CA ILE A 129 -24.05 -13.62 -3.66
C ILE A 129 -25.41 -13.30 -4.27
N VAL A 130 -25.48 -12.36 -5.20
CA VAL A 130 -26.75 -11.90 -5.78
C VAL A 130 -27.39 -12.95 -6.69
N PHE A 131 -26.63 -13.53 -7.61
CA PHE A 131 -27.20 -14.40 -8.66
C PHE A 131 -27.29 -15.86 -8.26
N LYS A 132 -26.37 -16.35 -7.39
CA LYS A 132 -26.40 -17.74 -6.90
C LYS A 132 -27.02 -17.87 -5.51
N ASN A 133 -27.42 -16.74 -4.87
CA ASN A 133 -27.88 -16.70 -3.48
C ASN A 133 -26.89 -17.40 -2.54
N LEU A 134 -25.59 -17.09 -2.72
CA LEU A 134 -24.50 -17.72 -1.96
C LEU A 134 -24.74 -17.49 -0.44
N PRO A 135 -24.66 -18.54 0.43
CA PRO A 135 -24.73 -18.36 1.86
C PRO A 135 -23.60 -17.47 2.36
N HIS A 136 -23.93 -16.43 3.13
CA HIS A 136 -22.94 -15.52 3.70
C HIS A 136 -23.46 -14.81 4.96
N PRO A 137 -22.56 -14.48 5.93
CA PRO A 137 -22.87 -13.59 7.04
C PRO A 137 -22.96 -12.14 6.56
N PRO A 138 -23.24 -11.16 7.43
CA PRO A 138 -23.13 -9.75 7.07
C PRO A 138 -21.75 -9.41 6.53
N LEU A 139 -21.69 -8.71 5.37
CA LEU A 139 -20.45 -8.33 4.70
C LEU A 139 -20.36 -6.81 4.52
N VAL A 140 -19.17 -6.28 4.68
CA VAL A 140 -18.78 -4.92 4.32
C VAL A 140 -17.67 -5.00 3.29
N PHE A 141 -17.91 -4.52 2.08
CA PHE A 141 -16.87 -4.38 1.06
C PHE A 141 -16.29 -2.98 1.13
N LEU A 142 -14.97 -2.89 1.18
CA LEU A 142 -14.21 -1.64 1.15
C LEU A 142 -13.32 -1.61 -0.10
N PHE A 143 -13.60 -0.68 -0.99
CA PHE A 143 -12.74 -0.33 -2.11
C PHE A 143 -12.01 0.96 -1.74
N SER A 144 -10.77 0.83 -1.31
CA SER A 144 -9.97 1.95 -0.81
C SER A 144 -9.34 2.78 -1.93
N ILE A 145 -8.99 4.02 -1.59
CA ILE A 145 -8.27 4.95 -2.46
C ILE A 145 -6.84 5.13 -1.98
N ARG A 146 -5.93 5.52 -2.90
CA ARG A 146 -4.57 5.97 -2.56
C ARG A 146 -3.77 5.03 -1.67
N GLU A 147 -3.89 3.73 -1.89
CA GLU A 147 -3.03 2.75 -1.22
C GLU A 147 -1.58 2.98 -1.61
N GLU A 148 -1.30 3.08 -2.92
CA GLU A 148 0.00 3.21 -3.55
C GLU A 148 0.73 4.53 -3.22
N SER A 149 0.01 5.48 -2.66
CA SER A 149 0.55 6.77 -2.22
C SER A 149 0.63 6.90 -0.70
N GLY A 150 0.71 5.77 0.03
CA GLY A 150 0.93 5.71 1.49
C GLY A 150 -0.29 5.30 2.28
N LEU A 151 -1.07 4.33 1.80
CA LEU A 151 -2.21 3.71 2.50
C LEU A 151 -3.28 4.74 2.93
N GLN A 152 -3.42 5.85 2.17
CA GLN A 152 -4.17 7.04 2.63
C GLN A 152 -5.66 6.74 2.83
N GLY A 153 -6.26 5.94 1.94
CA GLY A 153 -7.67 5.57 2.05
C GLY A 153 -7.97 4.82 3.34
N ALA A 154 -7.22 3.76 3.61
CA ALA A 154 -7.35 2.98 4.83
C ALA A 154 -6.99 3.79 6.08
N ARG A 155 -5.95 4.64 6.00
CA ARG A 155 -5.53 5.52 7.11
C ARG A 155 -6.63 6.47 7.55
N PHE A 156 -7.29 7.11 6.60
CA PHE A 156 -8.24 8.19 6.85
C PHE A 156 -9.70 7.80 6.67
N LEU A 157 -10.02 6.49 6.54
CA LEU A 157 -11.40 6.05 6.58
C LEU A 157 -12.06 6.43 7.92
N ASN A 158 -13.38 6.58 7.92
CA ASN A 158 -14.10 6.76 9.16
C ASN A 158 -14.33 5.37 9.82
N PRO A 159 -13.76 5.08 11.00
CA PRO A 159 -13.86 3.77 11.65
C PRO A 159 -15.29 3.31 11.94
N GLU A 160 -16.25 4.25 12.07
CA GLU A 160 -17.67 3.93 12.28
C GLU A 160 -18.26 3.05 11.16
N TRP A 161 -17.66 3.07 9.96
CA TRP A 161 -18.12 2.29 8.83
C TRP A 161 -17.78 0.82 8.94
N ILE A 162 -16.74 0.49 9.70
CA ILE A 162 -16.20 -0.85 9.85
C ILE A 162 -16.20 -1.36 11.30
N ARG A 163 -16.68 -0.56 12.26
CA ARG A 163 -16.63 -0.88 13.70
C ARG A 163 -17.31 -2.20 14.09
N ASP A 164 -18.33 -2.61 13.32
CA ASP A 164 -19.07 -3.84 13.58
C ASP A 164 -18.41 -5.07 12.95
N CYS A 165 -17.32 -4.88 12.19
CA CYS A 165 -16.58 -5.96 11.56
C CYS A 165 -15.73 -6.70 12.61
N SER A 166 -15.88 -8.03 12.68
CA SER A 166 -15.13 -8.87 13.62
C SER A 166 -13.70 -9.12 13.15
N PHE A 167 -13.51 -9.25 11.85
CA PHE A 167 -12.21 -9.40 11.17
C PHE A 167 -12.33 -9.03 9.70
N GLY A 168 -11.19 -8.95 9.00
CA GLY A 168 -11.13 -8.60 7.60
C GLY A 168 -10.37 -9.60 6.73
N ILE A 169 -10.69 -9.56 5.44
CA ILE A 169 -9.97 -10.20 4.35
C ILE A 169 -9.53 -9.09 3.40
N ASN A 170 -8.23 -8.87 3.30
CA ASN A 170 -7.66 -7.94 2.34
C ASN A 170 -7.15 -8.72 1.12
N ILE A 171 -7.50 -8.30 -0.09
CA ILE A 171 -7.05 -8.96 -1.31
C ILE A 171 -6.03 -8.06 -1.97
N ASP A 172 -4.75 -8.49 -1.86
CA ASP A 172 -3.63 -7.71 -2.36
C ASP A 172 -2.37 -8.59 -2.48
N GLY A 173 -1.91 -8.86 -3.70
CA GLY A 173 -0.73 -9.69 -3.93
C GLY A 173 -0.91 -10.76 -5.01
N GLY A 174 0.14 -11.58 -5.19
CA GLY A 174 0.22 -12.55 -6.28
C GLY A 174 -0.47 -13.88 -6.00
N LYS A 175 -0.17 -14.53 -4.89
CA LYS A 175 -0.58 -15.91 -4.64
C LYS A 175 -1.80 -16.02 -3.74
N CYS A 176 -2.85 -16.68 -4.22
CA CYS A 176 -4.11 -16.80 -3.51
C CYS A 176 -4.09 -17.75 -2.30
N PHE A 177 -3.15 -18.71 -2.24
CA PHE A 177 -3.03 -19.65 -1.12
C PHE A 177 -1.93 -19.27 -0.12
N GLU A 178 -1.37 -18.05 -0.24
CA GLU A 178 -0.42 -17.50 0.71
C GLU A 178 -1.06 -16.35 1.49
N GLY A 179 -1.33 -16.58 2.78
CA GLY A 179 -1.89 -15.57 3.68
C GLY A 179 -0.79 -14.76 4.37
N THR A 180 -0.82 -13.45 4.20
CA THR A 180 0.04 -12.51 4.94
C THR A 180 -0.65 -12.15 6.25
N LYS A 181 -0.12 -12.68 7.36
CA LYS A 181 -0.67 -12.49 8.72
C LYS A 181 -0.04 -11.35 9.49
N ALA A 182 1.04 -10.79 8.98
CA ALA A 182 1.79 -9.71 9.61
C ALA A 182 2.47 -8.86 8.54
N ALA A 183 2.68 -7.58 8.79
CA ALA A 183 3.44 -6.70 7.90
C ALA A 183 4.25 -5.67 8.67
N VAL A 184 5.36 -5.23 8.06
CA VAL A 184 6.24 -4.19 8.63
C VAL A 184 5.51 -2.86 8.80
N GLY A 185 5.97 -2.06 9.77
CA GLY A 185 5.68 -0.63 9.81
C GLY A 185 6.71 0.18 9.03
N ALA A 186 6.39 1.44 8.76
CA ALA A 186 7.29 2.38 8.12
C ALA A 186 7.28 3.75 8.80
N ASN A 187 8.48 4.30 8.99
CA ASN A 187 8.70 5.72 9.25
C ASN A 187 9.36 6.34 8.04
N ARG A 188 8.79 7.40 7.50
CA ARG A 188 9.48 8.28 6.55
C ARG A 188 10.12 9.44 7.29
N PHE A 189 11.22 9.93 6.74
CA PHE A 189 11.89 11.11 7.28
C PHE A 189 12.34 12.04 6.16
N VAL A 190 12.36 13.33 6.51
CA VAL A 190 12.92 14.40 5.68
C VAL A 190 14.04 15.06 6.47
N VAL A 191 15.20 15.23 5.84
CA VAL A 191 16.33 15.94 6.40
C VAL A 191 16.62 17.16 5.56
N GLU A 192 16.63 18.33 6.17
CA GLU A 192 17.10 19.57 5.54
C GLU A 192 18.41 19.99 6.19
N ILE A 193 19.43 20.12 5.37
CA ILE A 193 20.76 20.55 5.79
C ILE A 193 20.97 21.97 5.24
N ASN A 194 21.08 22.94 6.16
CA ASN A 194 21.32 24.33 5.84
C ASN A 194 22.77 24.68 6.20
N GLY A 195 23.58 24.84 5.19
CA GLY A 195 24.96 25.27 5.27
C GLY A 195 25.11 26.76 4.96
N LYS A 196 26.23 27.13 4.29
CA LYS A 196 26.55 28.52 3.94
C LYS A 196 27.25 28.57 2.60
N ALA A 197 26.70 29.29 1.63
CA ALA A 197 27.32 29.51 0.33
C ALA A 197 28.60 30.35 0.45
N SER A 198 29.58 30.02 -0.38
CA SER A 198 30.79 30.80 -0.59
C SER A 198 31.39 30.49 -1.96
N HIS A 199 32.31 31.35 -2.43
CA HIS A 199 33.05 31.07 -3.65
C HIS A 199 34.10 30.00 -3.40
N ALA A 200 33.91 28.81 -4.00
CA ALA A 200 34.71 27.62 -3.69
C ALA A 200 36.22 27.76 -4.02
N GLY A 201 36.58 28.64 -4.94
CA GLY A 201 37.99 28.88 -5.29
C GLY A 201 38.63 30.09 -4.61
N VAL A 202 37.86 31.03 -4.06
CA VAL A 202 38.40 32.25 -3.48
C VAL A 202 38.32 32.27 -1.96
N TYR A 203 37.19 31.78 -1.41
CA TYR A 203 36.93 31.80 0.03
C TYR A 203 36.28 30.48 0.49
N PRO A 204 36.86 29.30 0.17
CA PRO A 204 36.27 28.01 0.53
C PRO A 204 36.04 27.86 2.04
N GLU A 205 36.90 28.44 2.86
CA GLU A 205 36.86 28.39 4.32
C GLU A 205 35.69 29.17 4.95
N ARG A 206 35.03 30.05 4.15
CA ARG A 206 33.85 30.81 4.58
C ARG A 206 32.53 30.09 4.32
N GLY A 207 32.59 29.02 3.54
CA GLY A 207 31.43 28.20 3.21
C GLY A 207 31.24 27.04 4.18
N ILE A 208 30.00 26.54 4.27
CA ILE A 208 29.65 25.31 4.97
C ILE A 208 28.91 24.41 3.98
N SER A 209 29.57 23.35 3.54
CA SER A 209 29.00 22.47 2.50
C SER A 209 27.96 21.53 3.07
N ALA A 210 26.68 21.77 2.75
CA ALA A 210 25.57 20.88 3.08
C ALA A 210 25.73 19.51 2.39
N LEU A 211 26.34 19.46 1.21
CA LEU A 211 26.62 18.20 0.51
C LEU A 211 27.67 17.35 1.23
N MET A 212 28.72 17.98 1.79
CA MET A 212 29.71 17.26 2.60
C MET A 212 29.11 16.72 3.91
N VAL A 213 28.24 17.48 4.55
CA VAL A 213 27.48 17.00 5.72
C VAL A 213 26.66 15.76 5.36
N ALA A 214 25.93 15.80 4.24
CA ALA A 214 25.15 14.66 3.77
C ALA A 214 26.03 13.42 3.49
N ALA A 215 27.17 13.61 2.80
CA ALA A 215 28.10 12.51 2.49
C ALA A 215 28.67 11.84 3.76
N LEU A 216 29.11 12.63 4.74
CA LEU A 216 29.62 12.11 6.01
C LEU A 216 28.56 11.45 6.86
N ALA A 217 27.32 11.96 6.83
CA ALA A 217 26.20 11.32 7.51
C ALA A 217 25.90 9.93 6.92
N MET A 218 25.89 9.82 5.58
CA MET A 218 25.67 8.54 4.91
C MET A 218 26.78 7.53 5.17
N GLU A 219 28.05 7.97 5.19
CA GLU A 219 29.17 7.12 5.59
C GLU A 219 28.92 6.54 6.99
N LYS A 220 28.60 7.39 7.98
CA LYS A 220 28.33 6.95 9.35
C LYS A 220 27.16 5.98 9.45
N ILE A 221 26.08 6.24 8.71
CA ILE A 221 24.89 5.37 8.66
C ILE A 221 25.31 4.00 8.11
N HIS A 222 26.06 3.97 7.02
CA HIS A 222 26.54 2.75 6.39
C HIS A 222 27.50 1.96 7.32
N ASP A 223 28.54 2.61 7.84
CA ASP A 223 29.58 1.96 8.63
C ASP A 223 29.07 1.40 9.96
N ARG A 224 28.02 2.02 10.51
CA ARG A 224 27.36 1.55 11.74
C ARG A 224 26.28 0.48 11.46
N GLY A 225 26.10 0.07 10.20
CA GLY A 225 25.14 -0.97 9.79
C GLY A 225 23.67 -0.53 9.84
N TRP A 226 23.41 0.76 9.67
CA TRP A 226 22.05 1.32 9.68
C TRP A 226 21.47 1.59 8.29
N PHE A 227 22.12 1.12 7.20
CA PHE A 227 21.65 1.30 5.80
C PHE A 227 21.32 -0.04 5.15
N GLY A 228 20.32 -0.06 4.29
CA GLY A 228 19.86 -1.24 3.57
C GLY A 228 19.18 -2.25 4.51
N LYS A 229 19.62 -3.49 4.51
CA LYS A 229 19.18 -4.48 5.51
C LYS A 229 19.86 -4.19 6.85
N VAL A 230 19.07 -3.83 7.85
CA VAL A 230 19.54 -3.51 9.19
C VAL A 230 19.34 -4.71 10.10
N THR A 231 20.42 -5.13 10.77
CA THR A 231 20.40 -6.22 11.76
C THR A 231 21.22 -5.80 12.97
N GLN A 232 20.60 -5.75 14.15
CA GLN A 232 21.24 -5.42 15.43
C GLN A 232 20.82 -6.50 16.46
N GLY A 233 21.73 -7.46 16.67
CA GLY A 233 21.41 -8.66 17.45
C GLY A 233 20.30 -9.47 16.76
N GLU A 234 19.19 -9.71 17.46
CA GLU A 234 18.03 -10.43 16.93
C GLU A 234 17.04 -9.52 16.17
N LYS A 235 17.18 -8.19 16.31
CA LYS A 235 16.30 -7.21 15.69
C LYS A 235 16.62 -7.06 14.21
N GLN A 236 15.57 -6.99 13.38
CA GLN A 236 15.67 -6.85 11.93
C GLN A 236 14.80 -5.70 11.42
N GLY A 237 15.32 -5.01 10.42
CA GLY A 237 14.62 -3.94 9.73
C GLY A 237 15.32 -3.60 8.42
N SER A 238 14.90 -2.50 7.83
CA SER A 238 15.55 -1.93 6.66
C SER A 238 15.50 -0.42 6.70
N SER A 239 16.41 0.23 5.99
CA SER A 239 16.37 1.66 5.74
C SER A 239 16.83 1.97 4.33
N ASN A 240 16.34 3.08 3.80
CA ASN A 240 16.77 3.59 2.52
C ASN A 240 16.75 5.13 2.50
N ILE A 241 17.66 5.71 1.74
CA ILE A 241 17.65 7.12 1.37
C ILE A 241 17.47 7.16 -0.14
N GLY A 242 16.28 7.57 -0.57
CA GLY A 242 15.85 7.47 -1.98
C GLY A 242 15.90 8.79 -2.75
N VAL A 243 15.95 9.93 -2.06
CA VAL A 243 15.88 11.25 -2.70
C VAL A 243 16.92 12.21 -2.14
N PHE A 244 17.63 12.87 -3.06
CA PHE A 244 18.45 14.05 -2.80
C PHE A 244 17.94 15.17 -3.71
N SER A 245 17.67 16.35 -3.17
CA SER A 245 17.19 17.49 -3.93
C SER A 245 17.63 18.82 -3.34
N ASP A 246 17.50 19.89 -4.11
CA ASP A 246 17.52 21.26 -3.61
C ASP A 246 16.18 21.63 -2.93
N ALA A 247 16.04 22.88 -2.51
CA ALA A 247 14.82 23.37 -1.85
C ALA A 247 13.59 23.34 -2.77
N SER A 248 13.77 23.41 -4.10
CA SER A 248 12.69 23.37 -5.09
C SER A 248 12.30 21.95 -5.52
N GLY A 249 13.10 20.95 -5.14
CA GLY A 249 12.95 19.57 -5.59
C GLY A 249 13.80 19.23 -6.83
N GLY A 250 14.64 20.15 -7.27
CA GLY A 250 15.61 19.98 -8.38
C GLY A 250 16.92 19.32 -7.93
N ALA A 251 17.92 19.36 -8.83
CA ALA A 251 19.25 18.82 -8.56
C ALA A 251 19.97 19.58 -7.44
N VAL A 252 20.74 18.88 -6.63
CA VAL A 252 21.55 19.48 -5.58
C VAL A 252 22.74 20.24 -6.18
N GLY A 253 22.88 21.51 -5.78
CA GLY A 253 23.96 22.39 -6.25
C GLY A 253 23.72 22.90 -7.68
N GLN A 254 24.11 24.15 -7.93
CA GLN A 254 23.87 24.81 -9.24
C GLN A 254 25.16 25.12 -10.01
N ALA A 255 26.31 25.18 -9.34
CA ALA A 255 27.58 25.55 -9.92
C ALA A 255 28.75 24.93 -9.16
N THR A 256 29.80 24.55 -9.91
CA THR A 256 30.99 23.91 -9.33
C THR A 256 31.90 24.88 -8.57
N ASN A 257 31.75 26.17 -8.78
CA ASN A 257 32.51 27.22 -8.07
C ASN A 257 31.81 27.83 -6.87
N VAL A 258 30.68 27.24 -6.43
CA VAL A 258 29.92 27.66 -5.24
C VAL A 258 29.86 26.50 -4.24
N VAL A 259 30.15 26.76 -2.97
CA VAL A 259 29.92 25.81 -1.88
C VAL A 259 28.42 25.60 -1.73
N THR A 260 27.94 24.36 -1.88
CA THR A 260 26.52 23.99 -1.80
C THR A 260 25.99 24.20 -0.38
N ASP A 261 25.04 25.09 -0.22
CA ASP A 261 24.53 25.54 1.09
C ASP A 261 23.20 24.91 1.49
N PHE A 262 22.59 24.11 0.63
CA PHE A 262 21.34 23.41 0.95
C PHE A 262 21.26 22.02 0.34
N VAL A 263 20.80 21.05 1.15
CA VAL A 263 20.43 19.70 0.68
C VAL A 263 19.17 19.25 1.41
N ARG A 264 18.18 18.76 0.66
CA ARG A 264 17.03 18.04 1.19
C ARG A 264 17.14 16.56 0.84
N ILE A 265 16.96 15.73 1.85
CA ILE A 265 17.05 14.27 1.76
C ILE A 265 15.72 13.67 2.21
N LYS A 266 15.26 12.63 1.51
CA LYS A 266 14.11 11.83 1.97
C LYS A 266 14.50 10.37 2.06
N GLY A 267 14.11 9.73 3.16
CA GLY A 267 14.36 8.32 3.41
C GLY A 267 13.23 7.67 4.19
N GLU A 268 13.37 6.36 4.37
CA GLU A 268 12.43 5.55 5.14
C GLU A 268 13.15 4.49 5.97
N CYS A 269 12.52 4.07 7.05
CA CYS A 269 12.93 2.97 7.90
C CYS A 269 11.74 2.03 8.09
N ARG A 270 11.98 0.71 8.04
CA ARG A 270 10.94 -0.31 8.19
C ARG A 270 11.36 -1.38 9.19
N SER A 271 10.42 -1.86 10.00
CA SER A 271 10.61 -3.02 10.89
C SER A 271 9.26 -3.64 11.29
N MET A 272 9.31 -4.92 11.69
CA MET A 272 8.21 -5.58 12.42
C MET A 272 8.15 -5.14 13.88
N ASP A 273 9.24 -4.63 14.43
CA ASP A 273 9.35 -4.09 15.78
C ASP A 273 9.25 -2.56 15.74
N PRO A 274 8.18 -1.95 16.28
CA PRO A 274 8.00 -0.50 16.29
C PRO A 274 9.16 0.22 17.00
N GLN A 275 9.69 -0.35 18.09
CA GLN A 275 10.78 0.26 18.84
C GLN A 275 12.08 0.23 18.03
N PHE A 276 12.32 -0.88 17.33
CA PHE A 276 13.51 -0.98 16.48
C PHE A 276 13.42 -0.05 15.26
N MET A 277 12.23 0.14 14.70
CA MET A 277 11.99 1.12 13.64
C MET A 277 12.33 2.55 14.10
N GLU A 278 11.97 2.91 15.33
CA GLU A 278 12.36 4.19 15.94
C GLU A 278 13.87 4.26 16.22
N GLU A 279 14.51 3.17 16.64
CA GLU A 279 15.97 3.10 16.82
C GLU A 279 16.71 3.36 15.51
N ILE A 280 16.27 2.74 14.38
CA ILE A 280 16.85 2.99 13.06
C ILE A 280 16.69 4.46 12.68
N THR A 281 15.50 5.02 12.84
CA THR A 281 15.22 6.43 12.53
C THR A 281 16.08 7.37 13.35
N ARG A 282 16.23 7.11 14.65
CA ARG A 282 17.09 7.87 15.55
C ARG A 282 18.57 7.78 15.19
N ALA A 283 19.04 6.60 14.77
CA ALA A 283 20.42 6.41 14.32
C ALA A 283 20.74 7.27 13.09
N HIS A 284 19.79 7.39 12.15
CA HIS A 284 19.92 8.31 11.01
C HIS A 284 20.01 9.76 11.48
N LYS A 285 19.08 10.21 12.34
CA LYS A 285 19.10 11.57 12.90
C LYS A 285 20.42 11.91 13.54
N LEU A 286 20.92 11.05 14.43
CA LEU A 286 22.21 11.26 15.11
C LEU A 286 23.39 11.34 14.13
N ALA A 287 23.41 10.54 13.07
CA ALA A 287 24.47 10.58 12.08
C ALA A 287 24.50 11.92 11.32
N PHE A 288 23.34 12.50 10.98
CA PHE A 288 23.26 13.82 10.36
C PHE A 288 23.69 14.94 11.32
N GLU A 289 23.26 14.89 12.57
CA GLU A 289 23.66 15.85 13.62
C GLU A 289 25.16 15.81 13.85
N GLU A 290 25.75 14.62 14.03
CA GLU A 290 27.21 14.43 14.21
C GLU A 290 28.01 14.89 12.97
N ALA A 291 27.50 14.65 11.75
CA ALA A 291 28.17 15.08 10.54
C ALA A 291 28.15 16.62 10.41
N ALA A 292 27.07 17.27 10.78
CA ALA A 292 26.97 18.71 10.78
C ALA A 292 28.01 19.37 11.69
N GLU A 293 28.26 18.80 12.87
CA GLU A 293 29.26 19.30 13.80
C GLU A 293 30.70 19.20 13.29
N GLN A 294 30.98 18.34 12.30
CA GLN A 294 32.31 18.17 11.71
C GLN A 294 32.62 19.18 10.60
N ILE A 295 31.65 19.76 10.00
CA ILE A 295 31.78 20.73 8.91
C ILE A 295 31.51 22.13 9.43
N ARG A 296 32.60 22.90 9.58
CA ARG A 296 32.56 24.25 10.15
C ARG A 296 33.21 25.25 9.21
N ASP A 297 32.70 26.47 9.22
CA ASP A 297 33.42 27.59 8.60
C ASP A 297 34.59 28.09 9.45
N HIS A 298 35.30 29.11 8.94
CA HIS A 298 36.48 29.72 9.62
C HIS A 298 36.12 30.42 10.95
N GLU A 299 34.86 30.69 11.21
CA GLU A 299 34.32 31.25 12.46
C GLU A 299 33.90 30.14 13.44
N GLY A 300 34.00 28.87 13.03
CA GLY A 300 33.61 27.71 13.83
C GLY A 300 32.10 27.42 13.81
N ILE A 301 31.37 28.05 12.90
CA ILE A 301 29.90 27.84 12.74
C ILE A 301 29.69 26.54 11.93
N SER A 302 28.79 25.66 12.41
CA SER A 302 28.39 24.43 11.75
C SER A 302 27.09 24.58 10.96
N ALA A 303 26.77 23.60 10.08
CA ALA A 303 25.50 23.51 9.40
C ALA A 303 24.36 23.29 10.38
N LYS A 304 23.15 23.73 10.00
CA LYS A 304 21.93 23.40 10.74
C LYS A 304 21.22 22.22 10.07
N VAL A 305 20.91 21.19 10.86
CA VAL A 305 20.14 20.03 10.41
C VAL A 305 18.74 20.12 11.01
N ASN A 306 17.74 20.08 10.14
CA ASN A 306 16.35 19.85 10.51
C ASN A 306 16.00 18.41 10.10
N PHE A 307 15.65 17.55 11.05
CA PHE A 307 15.25 16.17 10.82
C PHE A 307 13.82 15.97 11.28
N GLU A 308 12.90 15.81 10.30
CA GLU A 308 11.48 15.58 10.54
C GLU A 308 11.12 14.14 10.25
N THR A 309 10.43 13.51 11.19
CA THR A 309 9.91 12.16 11.05
C THR A 309 8.42 12.21 10.76
N GLN A 310 7.99 11.50 9.74
CA GLN A 310 6.58 11.29 9.41
C GLN A 310 6.28 9.81 9.64
N GLY A 311 5.63 9.48 10.77
CA GLY A 311 5.12 8.13 11.00
C GLY A 311 4.09 7.80 9.92
N GLU A 312 4.34 6.76 9.13
CA GLU A 312 3.46 6.44 8.01
C GLU A 312 2.41 5.41 8.42
N TYR A 313 2.84 4.24 8.90
CA TYR A 313 1.96 3.20 9.45
C TYR A 313 2.73 2.31 10.42
N ARG A 314 1.99 1.70 11.36
CA ARG A 314 2.56 0.77 12.33
C ARG A 314 2.62 -0.66 11.78
N PRO A 315 3.54 -1.49 12.25
CA PRO A 315 3.52 -2.91 11.94
C PRO A 315 2.32 -3.57 12.63
N PHE A 316 1.83 -4.66 12.04
CA PHE A 316 0.84 -5.52 12.70
C PHE A 316 1.25 -6.98 12.62
N SER A 317 0.71 -7.79 13.53
CA SER A 317 0.81 -9.24 13.50
C SER A 317 -0.44 -9.85 14.09
N LEU A 318 -1.13 -10.66 13.30
CA LEU A 318 -2.32 -11.37 13.73
C LEU A 318 -1.92 -12.53 14.65
N PRO A 319 -2.55 -12.68 15.81
CA PRO A 319 -2.39 -13.87 16.63
C PRO A 319 -2.95 -15.09 15.88
N MET A 320 -2.37 -16.27 16.11
CA MET A 320 -2.73 -17.49 15.37
C MET A 320 -4.16 -17.97 15.62
N ASP A 321 -4.78 -17.54 16.70
CA ASP A 321 -6.19 -17.79 17.07
C ASP A 321 -7.15 -16.71 16.51
N CYS A 322 -6.64 -15.71 15.78
CA CYS A 322 -7.48 -14.74 15.09
C CYS A 322 -8.41 -15.46 14.10
N PRO A 323 -9.74 -15.27 14.17
CA PRO A 323 -10.73 -16.09 13.45
C PRO A 323 -10.48 -16.20 11.93
N VAL A 324 -9.90 -15.17 11.31
CA VAL A 324 -9.59 -15.17 9.87
C VAL A 324 -8.50 -16.17 9.50
N ILE A 325 -7.57 -16.51 10.40
CA ILE A 325 -6.47 -17.44 10.12
C ILE A 325 -7.00 -18.88 9.96
N PRO A 326 -7.68 -19.51 10.95
CA PRO A 326 -8.22 -20.85 10.77
C PRO A 326 -9.27 -20.91 9.65
N LEU A 327 -10.05 -19.84 9.42
CA LEU A 327 -10.97 -19.74 8.30
C LEU A 327 -10.23 -19.82 6.95
N PHE A 328 -9.18 -19.04 6.74
CA PHE A 328 -8.34 -19.09 5.55
C PHE A 328 -7.73 -20.48 5.36
N GLU A 329 -7.10 -21.03 6.40
CA GLU A 329 -6.42 -22.32 6.30
C GLU A 329 -7.38 -23.47 5.97
N SER A 330 -8.55 -23.54 6.62
CA SER A 330 -9.56 -24.57 6.36
C SER A 330 -10.12 -24.44 4.94
N SER A 331 -10.39 -23.21 4.48
CA SER A 331 -10.91 -22.94 3.13
C SER A 331 -9.91 -23.34 2.05
N VAL A 332 -8.62 -23.04 2.23
CA VAL A 332 -7.56 -23.48 1.29
C VAL A 332 -7.43 -25.00 1.25
N ARG A 333 -7.50 -25.68 2.42
CA ARG A 333 -7.48 -27.15 2.48
C ARG A 333 -8.71 -27.78 1.81
N GLN A 334 -9.89 -27.15 1.91
CA GLN A 334 -11.11 -27.57 1.22
C GLN A 334 -10.95 -27.54 -0.31
N MET A 335 -10.15 -26.62 -0.84
CA MET A 335 -9.77 -26.57 -2.26
C MET A 335 -8.71 -27.63 -2.65
N GLY A 336 -8.28 -28.49 -1.72
CA GLY A 336 -7.20 -29.48 -1.97
C GLY A 336 -5.82 -28.84 -2.08
N LYS A 337 -5.62 -27.64 -1.54
CA LYS A 337 -4.37 -26.89 -1.55
C LYS A 337 -3.74 -26.82 -0.15
N THR A 338 -2.47 -26.44 -0.11
CA THR A 338 -1.74 -26.26 1.15
C THR A 338 -1.68 -24.76 1.48
N PRO A 339 -2.26 -24.32 2.61
CA PRO A 339 -2.15 -22.93 3.03
C PRO A 339 -0.72 -22.61 3.48
N VAL A 340 -0.25 -21.41 3.14
CA VAL A 340 1.03 -20.87 3.61
C VAL A 340 0.76 -19.55 4.31
N LEU A 341 1.23 -19.40 5.55
CA LEU A 341 1.21 -18.13 6.27
C LEU A 341 2.59 -17.48 6.22
N LYS A 342 2.63 -16.19 5.94
CA LYS A 342 3.88 -15.43 5.83
C LYS A 342 3.78 -14.04 6.47
N ASP A 343 4.93 -13.42 6.68
CA ASP A 343 5.05 -12.03 7.09
C ASP A 343 5.38 -11.16 5.87
N GLY A 344 4.66 -10.06 5.70
CA GLY A 344 4.83 -9.09 4.62
C GLY A 344 5.99 -8.15 4.88
N ARG A 345 6.69 -7.77 3.81
CA ARG A 345 7.83 -6.82 3.86
C ARG A 345 7.46 -5.42 3.36
N GLY A 346 6.25 -5.23 2.86
CA GLY A 346 5.64 -3.96 2.45
C GLY A 346 4.51 -3.56 3.39
N GLY A 347 4.07 -2.31 3.29
CA GLY A 347 2.82 -1.86 3.89
C GLY A 347 1.63 -2.36 3.08
N LEU A 348 0.50 -2.49 3.73
CA LEU A 348 -0.78 -2.94 3.17
C LEU A 348 -1.90 -2.15 3.85
N ASP A 349 -3.04 -2.00 3.22
CA ASP A 349 -4.22 -1.43 3.88
C ASP A 349 -4.55 -2.15 5.20
N ALA A 350 -4.22 -3.44 5.30
CA ALA A 350 -4.36 -4.24 6.51
C ALA A 350 -3.62 -3.65 7.73
N ASN A 351 -2.55 -2.86 7.56
CA ASN A 351 -1.88 -2.16 8.65
C ASN A 351 -2.84 -1.18 9.35
N TRP A 352 -3.55 -0.36 8.57
CA TRP A 352 -4.50 0.60 9.11
C TRP A 352 -5.82 -0.04 9.53
N LEU A 353 -6.29 -1.09 8.84
CA LEU A 353 -7.46 -1.84 9.25
C LEU A 353 -7.24 -2.45 10.64
N PHE A 354 -6.03 -2.97 10.91
CA PHE A 354 -5.65 -3.46 12.25
C PHE A 354 -5.68 -2.35 13.31
N GLU A 355 -5.14 -1.17 13.01
CA GLU A 355 -5.18 0.00 13.91
C GLU A 355 -6.63 0.49 14.17
N HIS A 356 -7.52 0.33 13.20
CA HIS A 356 -8.95 0.62 13.34
C HIS A 356 -9.75 -0.50 14.04
N GLY A 357 -9.07 -1.54 14.53
CA GLY A 357 -9.69 -2.63 15.30
C GLY A 357 -10.25 -3.77 14.46
N VAL A 358 -9.96 -3.83 13.15
CA VAL A 358 -10.37 -4.92 12.26
C VAL A 358 -9.15 -5.74 11.83
N PRO A 359 -8.77 -6.79 12.58
CA PRO A 359 -7.63 -7.64 12.22
C PRO A 359 -7.89 -8.32 10.88
N SER A 360 -7.03 -8.06 9.89
CA SER A 360 -7.26 -8.47 8.50
C SER A 360 -6.10 -9.32 7.98
N LEU A 361 -6.41 -10.50 7.40
CA LEU A 361 -5.47 -11.34 6.68
C LEU A 361 -5.44 -10.89 5.21
N THR A 362 -4.25 -10.75 4.62
CA THR A 362 -4.10 -10.42 3.21
C THR A 362 -3.71 -11.66 2.40
N PHE A 363 -4.34 -11.90 1.25
CA PHE A 363 -3.87 -12.87 0.27
C PHE A 363 -3.95 -12.31 -1.16
N GLY A 364 -3.29 -12.96 -2.11
CA GLY A 364 -3.14 -12.47 -3.47
C GLY A 364 -4.19 -12.95 -4.45
N ALA A 365 -4.27 -12.26 -5.60
CA ALA A 365 -5.17 -12.59 -6.71
C ALA A 365 -4.47 -12.59 -8.09
N GLY A 366 -3.23 -13.09 -8.15
CA GLY A 366 -2.55 -13.34 -9.42
C GLY A 366 -1.63 -12.25 -9.92
N GLN A 367 -1.36 -11.21 -9.15
CA GLN A 367 -0.43 -10.12 -9.50
C GLN A 367 1.03 -10.61 -9.58
N ASN A 368 1.77 -10.17 -10.61
CA ASN A 368 3.18 -10.50 -10.76
C ASN A 368 3.95 -9.34 -11.37
N GLN A 369 5.19 -9.11 -10.92
CA GLN A 369 6.06 -8.03 -11.37
C GLN A 369 5.39 -6.64 -11.27
N ILE A 370 4.68 -6.42 -10.16
CA ILE A 370 3.94 -5.20 -9.89
C ILE A 370 4.81 -3.94 -10.01
N HIS A 371 4.18 -2.80 -10.30
CA HIS A 371 4.80 -1.46 -10.39
C HIS A 371 5.83 -1.28 -11.52
N ALA A 372 5.94 -2.26 -12.43
CA ALA A 372 6.95 -2.24 -13.49
C ALA A 372 6.35 -2.56 -14.87
N ILE A 373 7.04 -2.10 -15.91
CA ILE A 373 6.78 -2.53 -17.29
C ILE A 373 6.98 -4.07 -17.34
N GLY A 374 6.00 -4.79 -17.88
CA GLY A 374 6.02 -6.24 -17.87
C GLY A 374 5.24 -6.88 -16.72
N GLU A 375 4.53 -6.08 -15.92
CA GLU A 375 3.52 -6.60 -14.99
C GLU A 375 2.53 -7.52 -15.71
N TRP A 376 2.11 -8.60 -15.04
CA TRP A 376 1.16 -9.55 -15.59
C TRP A 376 0.31 -10.21 -14.51
N VAL A 377 -0.86 -10.71 -14.90
CA VAL A 377 -1.77 -11.43 -14.01
C VAL A 377 -1.79 -12.91 -14.38
N ASP A 378 -1.64 -13.77 -13.37
CA ASP A 378 -1.85 -15.21 -13.43
C ASP A 378 -3.34 -15.52 -13.24
N LEU A 379 -3.99 -16.07 -14.28
CA LEU A 379 -5.42 -16.34 -14.27
C LEU A 379 -5.82 -17.51 -13.36
N ASP A 380 -4.96 -18.50 -13.14
CA ASP A 380 -5.23 -19.59 -12.20
C ASP A 380 -5.23 -19.06 -10.76
N GLN A 381 -4.28 -18.17 -10.43
CA GLN A 381 -4.25 -17.55 -9.11
C GLN A 381 -5.44 -16.60 -8.92
N TYR A 382 -5.83 -15.86 -9.94
CA TYR A 382 -6.99 -14.97 -9.89
C TYR A 382 -8.30 -15.74 -9.68
N GLN A 383 -8.54 -16.79 -10.48
CA GLN A 383 -9.70 -17.64 -10.35
C GLN A 383 -9.71 -18.38 -9.00
N GLY A 384 -8.52 -18.85 -8.56
CA GLY A 384 -8.35 -19.44 -7.25
C GLY A 384 -8.69 -18.48 -6.10
N ALA A 385 -8.37 -17.21 -6.23
CA ALA A 385 -8.74 -16.19 -5.25
C ALA A 385 -10.26 -15.95 -5.20
N CYS A 386 -10.92 -15.91 -6.37
CA CYS A 386 -12.38 -15.81 -6.44
C CYS A 386 -13.07 -17.02 -5.76
N ASP A 387 -12.61 -18.24 -6.04
CA ASP A 387 -13.16 -19.45 -5.42
C ASP A 387 -12.90 -19.48 -3.91
N LEU A 388 -11.71 -19.09 -3.48
CA LEU A 388 -11.35 -19.02 -2.07
C LEU A 388 -12.24 -18.04 -1.31
N LEU A 389 -12.53 -16.87 -1.87
CA LEU A 389 -13.45 -15.89 -1.26
C LEU A 389 -14.87 -16.47 -1.09
N GLU A 390 -15.42 -17.12 -2.12
CA GLU A 390 -16.74 -17.76 -2.03
C GLU A 390 -16.78 -18.82 -0.91
N ILE A 391 -15.73 -19.64 -0.81
CA ILE A 391 -15.60 -20.67 0.22
C ILE A 391 -15.45 -20.03 1.61
N MET A 392 -14.59 -19.02 1.76
CA MET A 392 -14.37 -18.36 3.05
C MET A 392 -15.67 -17.73 3.60
N VAL A 393 -16.41 -17.00 2.77
CA VAL A 393 -17.66 -16.35 3.24
C VAL A 393 -18.76 -17.37 3.53
N THR A 394 -18.80 -18.48 2.79
CA THR A 394 -19.75 -19.57 3.03
C THR A 394 -19.42 -20.30 4.35
N ASN A 395 -18.16 -20.64 4.58
CA ASN A 395 -17.71 -21.31 5.81
C ASN A 395 -17.87 -20.42 7.04
N ALA A 396 -17.80 -19.11 6.90
CA ALA A 396 -18.02 -18.16 8.00
C ALA A 396 -19.50 -17.99 8.37
N ALA A 397 -20.41 -18.51 7.56
CA ALA A 397 -21.86 -18.50 7.76
C ALA A 397 -22.38 -19.80 8.43
N GLU A 398 -21.53 -20.75 8.73
CA GLU A 398 -21.83 -21.99 9.45
C GLU A 398 -21.59 -21.83 10.95
#